data_4dde28b9f0debff378ba8773955c286b
#
_entry.id   4dde28b9f0debff378ba8773955c286b
#
_cell.length_a   1.000
_cell.length_b   1.000
_cell.length_c   1.000
_cell.angle_alpha   90.00
_cell.angle_beta   90.00
_cell.angle_gamma   90.00
#
_symmetry.space_group_name_H-M   'P 1'
#
loop_
_entity.id
_entity.type
_entity.pdbx_description
1 polymer ?
#
loop_
_entity_poly.entity_id
_entity_poly.type
_entity_poly.pdbx_seq_one_letter_code
_entity_poly.pdbx_strand_id
1 'polypeptide(L)'
;MKDPYIAHLRKSDGQIQSVQAHLKETAALAKVFAQKLNLESAGELLGLMHDFGKYSRKFQKYIHDETGLFNPDLDDEESTPDGSKVDHSTAGAQWVYRELRKFGAAQGIGEFLGQMLGLCIASHHGEGLIDCLDGEGNPKWVERFNKTDELTHLAECERNADEVVQQKAKELAGEKLIRSLLNAVKPILSDQAT
;
A
#
# COMPACT_ATOMS: atom_id res chain seq x y z
N MET A 1 -18.66 -15.79 12.20
CA MET A 1 -17.65 -15.36 11.21
C MET A 1 -17.51 -13.88 11.39
N LYS A 2 -16.29 -13.34 11.40
CA LYS A 2 -16.07 -11.89 11.48
C LYS A 2 -16.54 -11.26 10.16
N ASP A 3 -17.28 -10.16 10.20
CA ASP A 3 -17.71 -9.46 9.00
C ASP A 3 -16.49 -9.02 8.18
N PRO A 4 -16.51 -9.17 6.86
CA PRO A 4 -15.37 -8.83 6.03
C PRO A 4 -15.16 -7.31 6.02
N TYR A 5 -13.89 -6.88 6.09
CA TYR A 5 -13.53 -5.48 5.84
C TYR A 5 -13.92 -5.08 4.42
N ILE A 6 -14.60 -3.94 4.29
CA ILE A 6 -15.18 -3.44 3.03
C ILE A 6 -14.17 -2.55 2.31
N ALA A 7 -13.88 -2.87 1.04
CA ALA A 7 -13.08 -2.00 0.18
C ALA A 7 -13.94 -1.03 -0.62
N HIS A 8 -15.05 -1.53 -1.18
CA HIS A 8 -15.97 -0.76 -2.01
C HIS A 8 -17.40 -1.25 -1.86
N LEU A 9 -18.34 -0.29 -1.97
CA LEU A 9 -19.77 -0.55 -2.19
C LEU A 9 -20.16 -0.02 -3.56
N ARG A 10 -20.71 -0.89 -4.41
CA ARG A 10 -21.25 -0.47 -5.70
C ARG A 10 -22.67 0.07 -5.50
N LYS A 11 -22.85 1.40 -5.65
CA LYS A 11 -24.12 2.08 -5.38
C LYS A 11 -25.29 1.61 -6.27
N SER A 12 -25.01 1.07 -7.47
CA SER A 12 -26.05 0.66 -8.43
C SER A 12 -26.84 -0.56 -7.99
N ASP A 13 -26.26 -1.49 -7.24
CA ASP A 13 -26.87 -2.76 -6.85
C ASP A 13 -26.55 -3.19 -5.40
N GLY A 14 -25.83 -2.35 -4.66
CA GLY A 14 -25.44 -2.63 -3.27
C GLY A 14 -24.40 -3.74 -3.09
N GLN A 15 -23.72 -4.15 -4.17
CA GLN A 15 -22.68 -5.18 -4.03
C GLN A 15 -21.46 -4.66 -3.29
N ILE A 16 -21.04 -5.44 -2.30
CA ILE A 16 -19.87 -5.19 -1.46
C ILE A 16 -18.69 -5.98 -1.99
N GLN A 17 -17.54 -5.31 -2.18
CA GLN A 17 -16.24 -5.94 -2.40
C GLN A 17 -15.45 -5.89 -1.11
N SER A 18 -15.02 -7.05 -0.59
CA SER A 18 -14.15 -7.10 0.58
C SER A 18 -12.73 -6.57 0.27
N VAL A 19 -12.02 -6.09 1.30
CA VAL A 19 -10.62 -5.66 1.16
C VAL A 19 -9.77 -6.81 0.62
N GLN A 20 -9.94 -8.02 1.14
CA GLN A 20 -9.22 -9.19 0.66
C GLN A 20 -9.42 -9.44 -0.85
N ALA A 21 -10.68 -9.42 -1.32
CA ALA A 21 -10.98 -9.65 -2.74
C ALA A 21 -10.36 -8.54 -3.61
N HIS A 22 -10.55 -7.28 -3.21
CA HIS A 22 -10.00 -6.11 -3.90
C HIS A 22 -8.47 -6.18 -4.05
N LEU A 23 -7.76 -6.44 -2.96
CA LEU A 23 -6.29 -6.52 -2.98
C LEU A 23 -5.79 -7.68 -3.85
N LYS A 24 -6.43 -8.85 -3.79
CA LYS A 24 -6.06 -10.02 -4.59
C LYS A 24 -6.31 -9.81 -6.09
N GLU A 25 -7.44 -9.22 -6.45
CA GLU A 25 -7.79 -8.93 -7.84
C GLU A 25 -6.84 -7.88 -8.43
N THR A 26 -6.56 -6.80 -7.69
CA THR A 26 -5.60 -5.78 -8.10
C THR A 26 -4.19 -6.35 -8.21
N ALA A 27 -3.77 -7.20 -7.27
CA ALA A 27 -2.47 -7.88 -7.33
C ALA A 27 -2.33 -8.75 -8.57
N ALA A 28 -3.39 -9.50 -8.94
CA ALA A 28 -3.38 -10.34 -10.14
C ALA A 28 -3.25 -9.51 -11.42
N LEU A 29 -3.98 -8.39 -11.52
CA LEU A 29 -3.88 -7.47 -12.66
C LEU A 29 -2.51 -6.80 -12.75
N ALA A 30 -2.01 -6.26 -11.65
CA ALA A 30 -0.71 -5.61 -11.59
C ALA A 30 0.44 -6.56 -11.94
N LYS A 31 0.36 -7.83 -11.51
CA LYS A 31 1.27 -8.89 -11.90
C LYS A 31 1.32 -9.07 -13.42
N VAL A 32 0.15 -9.16 -14.07
CA VAL A 32 0.07 -9.33 -15.54
C VAL A 32 0.69 -8.14 -16.27
N PHE A 33 0.40 -6.91 -15.83
CA PHE A 33 1.00 -5.73 -16.44
C PHE A 33 2.52 -5.67 -16.26
N ALA A 34 3.02 -6.06 -15.10
CA ALA A 34 4.44 -6.06 -14.77
C ALA A 34 5.25 -7.14 -15.52
N GLN A 35 4.60 -8.15 -16.11
CA GLN A 35 5.25 -9.16 -16.95
C GLN A 35 6.05 -8.56 -18.11
N LYS A 36 5.55 -7.45 -18.68
CA LYS A 36 6.23 -6.75 -19.77
C LYS A 36 7.63 -6.24 -19.41
N LEU A 37 7.86 -6.10 -18.09
CA LEU A 37 9.12 -5.62 -17.53
C LEU A 37 9.90 -6.71 -16.79
N ASN A 38 9.41 -7.97 -16.80
CA ASN A 38 9.91 -9.07 -15.97
C ASN A 38 9.91 -8.74 -14.46
N LEU A 39 8.90 -7.99 -14.01
CA LEU A 39 8.72 -7.50 -12.63
C LEU A 39 7.42 -8.02 -11.99
N GLU A 40 6.99 -9.24 -12.33
CA GLU A 40 5.72 -9.81 -11.88
C GLU A 40 5.55 -9.79 -10.36
N SER A 41 6.60 -10.13 -9.62
CA SER A 41 6.57 -10.13 -8.16
C SER A 41 6.43 -8.72 -7.58
N ALA A 42 7.02 -7.71 -8.24
CA ALA A 42 6.87 -6.31 -7.84
C ALA A 42 5.45 -5.82 -8.11
N GLY A 43 4.91 -6.09 -9.31
CA GLY A 43 3.53 -5.75 -9.63
C GLY A 43 2.53 -6.41 -8.68
N GLU A 44 2.70 -7.70 -8.40
CA GLU A 44 1.85 -8.44 -7.46
C GLU A 44 1.90 -7.83 -6.05
N LEU A 45 3.08 -7.48 -5.55
CA LEU A 45 3.25 -6.85 -4.25
C LEU A 45 2.62 -5.44 -4.20
N LEU A 46 2.85 -4.62 -5.23
CA LEU A 46 2.25 -3.29 -5.33
C LEU A 46 0.73 -3.36 -5.29
N GLY A 47 0.12 -4.24 -6.11
CA GLY A 47 -1.32 -4.42 -6.13
C GLY A 47 -1.87 -4.99 -4.82
N LEU A 48 -1.11 -5.84 -4.12
CA LEU A 48 -1.53 -6.41 -2.84
C LEU A 48 -1.50 -5.39 -1.69
N MET A 49 -0.62 -4.39 -1.76
CA MET A 49 -0.37 -3.46 -0.65
C MET A 49 -0.90 -2.05 -0.89
N HIS A 50 -1.40 -1.70 -2.10
CA HIS A 50 -1.78 -0.32 -2.43
C HIS A 50 -2.84 0.25 -1.48
N ASP A 51 -3.81 -0.55 -1.11
CA ASP A 51 -4.94 -0.19 -0.26
C ASP A 51 -4.94 -0.92 1.10
N PHE A 52 -3.76 -1.31 1.60
CA PHE A 52 -3.63 -2.06 2.85
C PHE A 52 -4.22 -1.32 4.06
N GLY A 53 -4.20 0.01 4.05
CA GLY A 53 -4.79 0.86 5.08
C GLY A 53 -6.31 0.75 5.20
N LYS A 54 -6.99 0.16 4.22
CA LYS A 54 -8.43 -0.15 4.32
C LYS A 54 -8.78 -1.17 5.41
N TYR A 55 -7.80 -1.87 5.98
CA TYR A 55 -7.99 -2.71 7.15
C TYR A 55 -8.08 -1.93 8.48
N SER A 56 -7.90 -0.60 8.47
CA SER A 56 -8.08 0.22 9.68
C SER A 56 -9.56 0.44 9.99
N ARG A 57 -9.90 0.52 11.29
CA ARG A 57 -11.25 0.89 11.74
C ARG A 57 -11.64 2.28 11.24
N LYS A 58 -10.68 3.21 11.21
CA LYS A 58 -10.92 4.56 10.70
C LYS A 58 -11.41 4.55 9.26
N PHE A 59 -10.80 3.72 8.38
CA PHE A 59 -11.29 3.59 7.00
C PHE A 59 -12.64 2.88 6.95
N GLN A 60 -12.85 1.83 7.76
CA GLN A 60 -14.14 1.14 7.79
C GLN A 60 -15.27 2.07 8.25
N LYS A 61 -15.05 2.87 9.28
CA LYS A 61 -16.00 3.89 9.69
C LYS A 61 -16.31 4.86 8.55
N TYR A 62 -15.27 5.41 7.90
CA TYR A 62 -15.43 6.31 6.76
C TYR A 62 -16.29 5.70 5.64
N ILE A 63 -16.05 4.44 5.25
CA ILE A 63 -16.82 3.82 4.17
C ILE A 63 -18.27 3.52 4.59
N HIS A 64 -18.50 3.20 5.87
CA HIS A 64 -19.85 3.03 6.42
C HIS A 64 -20.61 4.36 6.42
N ASP A 65 -20.01 5.46 6.85
CA ASP A 65 -20.60 6.79 6.85
C ASP A 65 -20.93 7.23 5.41
N GLU A 66 -20.01 7.08 4.47
CA GLU A 66 -20.20 7.47 3.06
C GLU A 66 -21.24 6.61 2.32
N THR A 67 -21.44 5.38 2.74
CA THR A 67 -22.34 4.44 2.07
C THR A 67 -23.69 4.27 2.77
N GLY A 68 -23.83 4.79 3.99
CA GLY A 68 -25.02 4.60 4.82
C GLY A 68 -25.16 3.18 5.37
N LEU A 69 -24.09 2.38 5.34
CA LEU A 69 -24.08 1.06 5.97
C LEU A 69 -23.90 1.24 7.48
N PHE A 70 -24.87 0.78 8.24
CA PHE A 70 -24.80 0.80 9.72
C PHE A 70 -23.96 -0.37 10.24
N ASN A 71 -22.96 -0.08 11.06
CA ASN A 71 -22.22 -1.09 11.82
C ASN A 71 -22.18 -0.70 13.31
N PRO A 72 -22.94 -1.39 14.17
CA PRO A 72 -23.03 -1.04 15.60
C PRO A 72 -21.70 -1.09 16.34
N ASP A 73 -20.71 -1.88 15.86
CA ASP A 73 -19.38 -1.99 16.48
C ASP A 73 -18.45 -0.83 16.13
N LEU A 74 -18.80 0.01 15.15
CA LEU A 74 -18.00 1.14 14.65
C LEU A 74 -18.64 2.51 14.91
N ASP A 75 -19.96 2.54 15.16
CA ASP A 75 -20.72 3.80 15.21
C ASP A 75 -20.68 4.50 16.58
N ASP A 76 -20.04 3.91 17.60
CA ASP A 76 -19.91 4.49 18.95
C ASP A 76 -18.72 5.45 19.11
N GLU A 77 -17.83 5.58 18.11
CA GLU A 77 -16.70 6.50 18.17
C GLU A 77 -16.85 7.66 17.16
N GLU A 78 -16.48 8.87 17.60
CA GLU A 78 -16.65 10.17 16.93
C GLU A 78 -16.48 10.14 15.39
N SER A 79 -17.49 10.65 14.68
CA SER A 79 -17.44 10.92 13.24
C SER A 79 -16.25 11.82 12.89
N THR A 80 -15.62 11.58 11.72
CA THR A 80 -14.62 12.53 11.18
C THR A 80 -15.34 13.85 10.85
N PRO A 81 -15.03 14.97 11.52
CA PRO A 81 -15.89 16.19 11.49
C PRO A 81 -15.90 16.94 10.16
N ASP A 82 -15.10 16.55 9.17
CA ASP A 82 -14.87 17.41 8.00
C ASP A 82 -14.94 16.73 6.61
N GLY A 83 -15.38 15.46 6.51
CA GLY A 83 -15.44 14.75 5.22
C GLY A 83 -14.09 14.51 4.56
N SER A 84 -12.98 14.65 5.30
CA SER A 84 -11.64 14.43 4.78
C SER A 84 -11.42 12.96 4.42
N LYS A 85 -10.84 12.72 3.24
CA LYS A 85 -10.48 11.36 2.81
C LYS A 85 -9.48 10.73 3.77
N VAL A 86 -9.78 9.53 4.26
CA VAL A 86 -8.87 8.76 5.11
C VAL A 86 -7.67 8.29 4.29
N ASP A 87 -6.45 8.61 4.77
CA ASP A 87 -5.21 8.11 4.18
C ASP A 87 -5.11 6.59 4.39
N HIS A 88 -5.28 5.82 3.34
CA HIS A 88 -5.22 4.35 3.36
C HIS A 88 -4.09 3.77 2.51
N SER A 89 -3.36 4.61 1.77
CA SER A 89 -2.22 4.19 0.96
C SER A 89 -0.91 4.16 1.75
N THR A 90 -0.74 5.05 2.73
CA THR A 90 0.53 5.19 3.47
C THR A 90 0.86 3.94 4.31
N ALA A 91 -0.13 3.26 4.88
CA ALA A 91 0.10 2.03 5.64
C ALA A 91 0.79 0.94 4.80
N GLY A 92 0.30 0.70 3.58
CA GLY A 92 0.91 -0.25 2.66
C GLY A 92 2.31 0.18 2.20
N ALA A 93 2.50 1.47 1.93
CA ALA A 93 3.79 2.04 1.56
C ALA A 93 4.85 1.85 2.68
N GLN A 94 4.48 2.17 3.93
CA GLN A 94 5.34 1.96 5.10
C GLN A 94 5.65 0.49 5.34
N TRP A 95 4.67 -0.40 5.14
CA TRP A 95 4.88 -1.83 5.29
C TRP A 95 5.93 -2.34 4.29
N VAL A 96 5.78 -2.01 3.01
CA VAL A 96 6.73 -2.41 1.96
C VAL A 96 8.12 -1.85 2.21
N TYR A 97 8.22 -0.56 2.56
CA TYR A 97 9.50 0.05 2.93
C TYR A 97 10.16 -0.67 4.11
N ARG A 98 9.41 -0.93 5.18
CA ARG A 98 9.92 -1.61 6.38
C ARG A 98 10.41 -3.03 6.08
N GLU A 99 9.69 -3.78 5.26
CA GLU A 99 10.07 -5.16 4.93
C GLU A 99 11.31 -5.20 4.02
N LEU A 100 11.35 -4.39 2.97
CA LEU A 100 12.43 -4.42 2.00
C LEU A 100 13.75 -3.88 2.55
N ARG A 101 13.74 -2.86 3.40
CA ARG A 101 14.97 -2.31 4.00
C ARG A 101 15.76 -3.31 4.85
N LYS A 102 15.17 -4.45 5.20
CA LYS A 102 15.87 -5.55 5.91
C LYS A 102 16.92 -6.22 5.03
N PHE A 103 16.82 -6.11 3.71
CA PHE A 103 17.70 -6.75 2.75
C PHE A 103 18.84 -5.81 2.35
N GLY A 104 20.10 -6.33 2.35
CA GLY A 104 21.27 -5.56 1.91
C GLY A 104 21.45 -4.25 2.67
N ALA A 105 21.21 -4.23 3.98
CA ALA A 105 21.22 -3.03 4.81
C ALA A 105 22.57 -2.28 4.75
N ALA A 106 23.70 -3.01 4.65
CA ALA A 106 25.03 -2.41 4.57
C ALA A 106 25.26 -1.59 3.30
N GLN A 107 24.55 -1.87 2.20
CA GLN A 107 24.65 -1.18 0.91
C GLN A 107 23.48 -0.24 0.65
N GLY A 108 22.51 -0.13 1.55
CA GLY A 108 21.30 0.67 1.37
C GLY A 108 20.34 0.18 0.25
N ILE A 109 20.60 -0.99 -0.33
CA ILE A 109 19.86 -1.49 -1.50
C ILE A 109 18.39 -1.73 -1.17
N GLY A 110 18.12 -2.43 -0.07
CA GLY A 110 16.74 -2.72 0.35
C GLY A 110 15.99 -1.45 0.73
N GLU A 111 16.68 -0.47 1.31
CA GLU A 111 16.12 0.84 1.62
C GLU A 111 15.71 1.59 0.35
N PHE A 112 16.59 1.69 -0.64
CA PHE A 112 16.31 2.33 -1.93
C PHE A 112 15.12 1.68 -2.65
N LEU A 113 15.12 0.34 -2.76
CA LEU A 113 14.02 -0.39 -3.42
C LEU A 113 12.71 -0.27 -2.64
N GLY A 114 12.79 -0.28 -1.31
CA GLY A 114 11.63 -0.05 -0.43
C GLY A 114 11.02 1.33 -0.59
N GLN A 115 11.86 2.36 -0.72
CA GLN A 115 11.41 3.73 -1.03
C GLN A 115 10.73 3.80 -2.39
N MET A 116 11.34 3.21 -3.42
CA MET A 116 10.81 3.21 -4.77
C MET A 116 9.42 2.56 -4.86
N LEU A 117 9.25 1.35 -4.32
CA LEU A 117 7.96 0.68 -4.32
C LEU A 117 6.95 1.35 -3.38
N GLY A 118 7.39 1.80 -2.21
CA GLY A 118 6.54 2.53 -1.27
C GLY A 118 6.02 3.84 -1.86
N LEU A 119 6.84 4.56 -2.64
CA LEU A 119 6.43 5.77 -3.34
C LEU A 119 5.34 5.46 -4.39
N CYS A 120 5.48 4.38 -5.15
CA CYS A 120 4.44 3.94 -6.09
C CYS A 120 3.10 3.68 -5.36
N ILE A 121 3.15 3.00 -4.21
CA ILE A 121 1.95 2.75 -3.40
C ILE A 121 1.36 4.06 -2.87
N ALA A 122 2.18 4.92 -2.27
CA ALA A 122 1.71 6.17 -1.68
C ALA A 122 1.08 7.11 -2.71
N SER A 123 1.44 7.00 -3.99
CA SER A 123 1.04 7.88 -5.08
C SER A 123 -0.14 7.37 -5.91
N HIS A 124 -0.66 6.17 -5.66
CA HIS A 124 -1.62 5.53 -6.57
C HIS A 124 -2.97 6.27 -6.71
N HIS A 125 -3.30 7.16 -5.78
CA HIS A 125 -4.49 8.04 -5.86
C HIS A 125 -4.20 9.41 -6.48
N GLY A 126 -2.95 9.70 -6.81
CA GLY A 126 -2.55 10.98 -7.39
C GLY A 126 -2.61 10.98 -8.92
N GLU A 127 -2.47 12.15 -9.53
CA GLU A 127 -2.32 12.32 -10.98
C GLU A 127 -0.93 11.89 -11.50
N GLY A 128 -0.10 11.32 -10.63
CA GLY A 128 1.25 10.88 -10.90
C GLY A 128 1.99 10.50 -9.63
N LEU A 129 3.32 10.36 -9.72
CA LEU A 129 4.15 10.17 -8.54
C LEU A 129 4.08 11.43 -7.66
N ILE A 130 4.04 11.23 -6.35
CA ILE A 130 4.15 12.32 -5.38
C ILE A 130 5.46 13.06 -5.65
N ASP A 131 5.41 14.40 -5.66
CA ASP A 131 6.62 15.21 -5.71
C ASP A 131 7.60 14.76 -4.63
N CYS A 132 8.76 14.31 -5.07
CA CYS A 132 9.77 13.78 -4.15
C CYS A 132 10.41 14.89 -3.32
N LEU A 133 10.40 16.13 -3.82
CA LEU A 133 10.98 17.29 -3.18
C LEU A 133 9.95 18.41 -3.05
N ASP A 134 10.05 19.23 -2.01
CA ASP A 134 9.32 20.50 -1.91
C ASP A 134 10.03 21.62 -2.70
N GLY A 135 9.44 22.82 -2.70
CA GLY A 135 10.03 23.99 -3.36
C GLY A 135 11.38 24.45 -2.78
N GLU A 136 11.76 23.95 -1.61
CA GLU A 136 13.02 24.23 -0.92
C GLU A 136 14.05 23.11 -1.09
N GLY A 137 13.67 22.01 -1.76
CA GLY A 137 14.51 20.84 -1.99
C GLY A 137 14.48 19.77 -0.88
N ASN A 138 13.55 19.86 0.08
CA ASN A 138 13.40 18.85 1.11
C ASN A 138 12.61 17.64 0.60
N PRO A 139 12.94 16.43 1.07
CA PRO A 139 12.30 15.21 0.59
C PRO A 139 10.90 15.01 1.19
N LYS A 140 9.85 15.42 0.49
CA LYS A 140 8.43 15.25 0.92
C LYS A 140 8.03 13.81 1.18
N TRP A 141 8.57 12.85 0.43
CA TRP A 141 8.26 11.43 0.64
C TRP A 141 8.70 10.92 2.01
N VAL A 142 9.74 11.53 2.61
CA VAL A 142 10.23 11.18 3.95
C VAL A 142 9.15 11.45 5.01
N GLU A 143 8.41 12.55 4.87
CA GLU A 143 7.31 12.87 5.79
C GLU A 143 6.25 11.77 5.80
N ARG A 144 5.92 11.22 4.62
CA ARG A 144 4.95 10.13 4.51
C ARG A 144 5.42 8.84 5.18
N PHE A 145 6.67 8.45 4.93
CA PHE A 145 7.25 7.25 5.54
C PHE A 145 7.45 7.40 7.05
N ASN A 146 7.60 8.61 7.55
CA ASN A 146 7.77 8.93 8.97
C ASN A 146 6.46 9.25 9.71
N LYS A 147 5.29 9.21 9.04
CA LYS A 147 4.02 9.33 9.74
C LYS A 147 3.90 8.28 10.84
N THR A 148 3.42 8.71 11.99
CA THR A 148 3.22 7.82 13.16
C THR A 148 2.06 6.84 12.92
N ASP A 149 2.00 5.79 13.74
CA ASP A 149 0.94 4.76 13.64
C ASP A 149 -0.46 5.33 13.90
N GLU A 150 -0.58 6.40 14.71
CA GLU A 150 -1.84 7.11 14.93
C GLU A 150 -2.42 7.73 13.65
N LEU A 151 -1.56 8.04 12.68
CA LEU A 151 -1.97 8.60 11.39
C LEU A 151 -2.17 7.54 10.32
N THR A 152 -1.36 6.48 10.33
CA THR A 152 -1.36 5.46 9.28
C THR A 152 -2.11 4.19 9.65
N HIS A 153 -2.28 3.94 10.95
CA HIS A 153 -2.90 2.74 11.51
C HIS A 153 -2.26 1.42 11.03
N LEU A 154 -0.95 1.44 10.69
CA LEU A 154 -0.26 0.28 10.14
C LEU A 154 -0.33 -0.94 11.06
N ALA A 155 -0.05 -0.76 12.36
CA ALA A 155 -0.08 -1.85 13.33
C ALA A 155 -1.49 -2.45 13.48
N GLU A 156 -2.53 -1.63 13.37
CA GLU A 156 -3.91 -2.09 13.35
C GLU A 156 -4.23 -2.86 12.07
N CYS A 157 -3.82 -2.36 10.91
CA CYS A 157 -4.00 -3.03 9.63
C CYS A 157 -3.33 -4.41 9.63
N GLU A 158 -2.12 -4.53 10.18
CA GLU A 158 -1.43 -5.82 10.32
C GLU A 158 -2.19 -6.83 11.22
N ARG A 159 -2.84 -6.36 12.29
CA ARG A 159 -3.67 -7.23 13.14
C ARG A 159 -4.99 -7.64 12.49
N ASN A 160 -5.54 -6.78 11.66
CA ASN A 160 -6.87 -6.94 11.08
C ASN A 160 -6.86 -7.65 9.74
N ALA A 161 -5.76 -7.53 8.98
CA ALA A 161 -5.66 -8.08 7.64
C ALA A 161 -5.82 -9.60 7.61
N ASP A 162 -6.44 -10.08 6.56
CA ASP A 162 -6.62 -11.51 6.32
C ASP A 162 -5.25 -12.21 6.24
N GLU A 163 -5.14 -13.36 6.89
CA GLU A 163 -3.89 -14.12 6.98
C GLU A 163 -3.30 -14.45 5.60
N VAL A 164 -4.16 -14.78 4.63
CA VAL A 164 -3.74 -15.07 3.26
C VAL A 164 -3.09 -13.87 2.57
N VAL A 165 -3.54 -12.64 2.86
CA VAL A 165 -2.95 -11.40 2.33
C VAL A 165 -1.58 -11.17 2.97
N GLN A 166 -1.49 -11.33 4.29
CA GLN A 166 -0.25 -11.13 5.02
C GLN A 166 0.84 -12.14 4.63
N GLN A 167 0.47 -13.42 4.53
CA GLN A 167 1.40 -14.48 4.13
C GLN A 167 1.92 -14.24 2.71
N LYS A 168 1.02 -13.89 1.79
CA LYS A 168 1.38 -13.61 0.40
C LYS A 168 2.30 -12.38 0.29
N ALA A 169 2.01 -11.32 1.03
CA ALA A 169 2.86 -10.13 1.05
C ALA A 169 4.28 -10.44 1.55
N LYS A 170 4.41 -11.21 2.64
CA LYS A 170 5.71 -11.64 3.19
C LYS A 170 6.48 -12.54 2.22
N GLU A 171 5.79 -13.45 1.54
CA GLU A 171 6.41 -14.31 0.49
C GLU A 171 6.97 -13.46 -0.66
N LEU A 172 6.21 -12.46 -1.11
CA LEU A 172 6.62 -11.59 -2.21
C LEU A 172 7.76 -10.65 -1.83
N ALA A 173 7.76 -10.11 -0.61
CA ALA A 173 8.78 -9.17 -0.11
C ALA A 173 10.10 -9.86 0.27
N GLY A 174 10.58 -10.80 -0.53
CA GLY A 174 11.78 -11.61 -0.28
C GLY A 174 12.94 -11.33 -1.24
N GLU A 175 14.02 -12.09 -1.09
CA GLU A 175 15.24 -11.97 -1.92
C GLU A 175 14.99 -12.06 -3.42
N LYS A 176 14.02 -12.86 -3.86
CA LYS A 176 13.66 -12.99 -5.28
C LYS A 176 13.22 -11.65 -5.87
N LEU A 177 12.39 -10.91 -5.13
CA LEU A 177 11.96 -9.56 -5.52
C LEU A 177 13.15 -8.62 -5.63
N ILE A 178 14.01 -8.59 -4.61
CA ILE A 178 15.21 -7.73 -4.60
C ILE A 178 16.08 -8.01 -5.82
N ARG A 179 16.35 -9.28 -6.13
CA ARG A 179 17.15 -9.67 -7.32
C ARG A 179 16.49 -9.23 -8.62
N SER A 180 15.17 -9.40 -8.75
CA SER A 180 14.42 -8.99 -9.94
C SER A 180 14.51 -7.48 -10.16
N LEU A 181 14.27 -6.69 -9.11
CA LEU A 181 14.37 -5.23 -9.15
C LEU A 181 15.79 -4.75 -9.48
N LEU A 182 16.81 -5.33 -8.86
CA LEU A 182 18.21 -5.00 -9.16
C LEU A 182 18.57 -5.28 -10.62
N ASN A 183 18.11 -6.39 -11.17
CA ASN A 183 18.36 -6.72 -12.57
C ASN A 183 17.67 -5.74 -13.52
N ALA A 184 16.51 -5.21 -13.16
CA ALA A 184 15.81 -4.20 -13.94
C ALA A 184 16.46 -2.82 -13.87
N VAL A 185 17.05 -2.45 -12.73
CA VAL A 185 17.66 -1.14 -12.50
C VAL A 185 19.11 -1.07 -13.02
N LYS A 186 19.87 -2.16 -12.98
CA LYS A 186 21.28 -2.21 -13.40
C LYS A 186 21.55 -1.58 -14.78
N PRO A 187 20.80 -1.89 -15.85
CA PRO A 187 21.05 -1.28 -17.15
C PRO A 187 20.91 0.24 -17.14
N ILE A 188 19.92 0.74 -16.39
CA ILE A 188 19.64 2.18 -16.29
C ILE A 188 20.80 2.92 -15.60
N LEU A 189 21.38 2.31 -14.56
CA LEU A 189 22.50 2.90 -13.82
C LEU A 189 23.82 2.82 -14.60
N SER A 190 24.01 1.80 -15.45
CA SER A 190 25.23 1.63 -16.23
C SER A 190 25.31 2.62 -17.40
N ASP A 191 24.18 3.02 -17.99
CA ASP A 191 24.16 3.98 -19.11
C ASP A 191 24.43 5.44 -18.67
N GLN A 192 24.36 5.74 -17.37
CA GLN A 192 24.70 7.07 -16.85
C GLN A 192 26.20 7.25 -16.53
N ALA A 193 27.00 6.20 -16.63
CA ALA A 193 28.42 6.21 -16.32
C ALA A 193 29.32 6.41 -17.58
N THR A 194 28.74 6.68 -18.74
CA THR A 194 29.40 7.03 -20.01
C THR A 194 29.06 8.46 -20.42
#